data_114364aa4be030259003caabc84ac8b2
#
_entry.id   114364aa4be030259003caabc84ac8b2
#
_cell.length_a   1.000
_cell.length_b   1.000
_cell.length_c   1.000
_cell.angle_alpha   90.00
_cell.angle_beta   90.00
_cell.angle_gamma   90.00
#
_symmetry.space_group_name_H-M   'P 1'
#
loop_
_entity.id
_entity.type
_entity.pdbx_description
1 polymer ?
#
loop_
_entity_poly.entity_id
_entity_poly.type
_entity_poly.pdbx_seq_one_letter_code
_entity_poly.pdbx_strand_id
1 'polypeptide(L)'
;METYGIKYEFNAKPWQYNGANSWVFVSLPSGIANEIRNYFKNEEEGWGRLKATAQIGDSIWKTAIWFDTKLNTYLLPLKAAIRKKELIEIDKI
;
A
#
# COMPACT_ATOMS: atom_id res chain seq x y z
N MET A 1 7.09 -6.26 -18.16
CA MET A 1 7.38 -6.49 -17.57
C MET A 1 7.98 -6.40 -16.74
N GLU A 2 7.98 -6.24 -16.26
CA GLU A 2 8.62 -6.28 -15.51
C GLU A 2 8.74 -7.11 -14.62
N THR A 3 9.02 -7.67 -14.50
CA THR A 3 9.26 -8.81 -13.73
C THR A 3 10.41 -8.72 -12.84
N TYR A 4 10.90 -7.60 -12.63
CA TYR A 4 11.97 -7.39 -11.70
C TYR A 4 11.46 -7.05 -10.34
N GLY A 5 10.17 -7.09 -10.17
CA GLY A 5 9.58 -6.72 -8.92
C GLY A 5 9.84 -7.75 -7.84
N ILE A 6 10.11 -7.30 -6.64
CA ILE A 6 10.17 -8.15 -5.48
C ILE A 6 8.77 -8.25 -4.94
N LYS A 7 8.35 -9.48 -4.61
CA LYS A 7 7.01 -9.71 -4.10
C LYS A 7 7.04 -9.74 -2.58
N TYR A 8 6.15 -8.98 -1.97
CA TYR A 8 5.98 -9.00 -0.52
C TYR A 8 4.57 -9.43 -0.18
N GLU A 9 4.44 -10.27 0.85
CA GLU A 9 3.15 -10.71 1.34
C GLU A 9 3.05 -10.37 2.81
N PHE A 10 1.90 -9.83 3.22
CA PHE A 10 1.72 -9.45 4.62
C PHE A 10 0.25 -9.35 4.95
N ASN A 11 -0.02 -9.31 6.24
CA ASN A 11 -1.37 -9.05 6.76
C ASN A 11 -1.36 -7.68 7.43
N ALA A 12 -2.44 -6.95 7.26
CA ALA A 12 -2.57 -5.64 7.88
C ALA A 12 -4.04 -5.29 8.02
N LYS A 13 -4.34 -4.38 8.94
CA LYS A 13 -5.70 -3.90 9.13
C LYS A 13 -5.91 -2.62 8.35
N PRO A 14 -6.92 -2.54 7.50
CA PRO A 14 -7.22 -1.28 6.82
C PRO A 14 -7.65 -0.22 7.83
N TRP A 15 -7.27 1.02 7.56
CA TRP A 15 -7.68 2.13 8.41
C TRP A 15 -8.13 3.29 7.56
N GLN A 16 -9.00 4.11 8.10
CA GLN A 16 -9.57 5.23 7.38
C GLN A 16 -8.87 6.52 7.76
N TYR A 17 -8.46 7.27 6.74
CA TYR A 17 -7.83 8.55 6.93
C TYR A 17 -8.89 9.57 7.40
N ASN A 18 -8.56 10.34 8.43
CA ASN A 18 -9.47 11.37 8.95
C ASN A 18 -9.37 12.63 8.10
N GLY A 19 -9.85 12.54 6.88
CA GLY A 19 -9.83 13.67 5.98
C GLY A 19 -11.12 13.74 5.21
N ALA A 20 -11.23 14.74 4.35
CA ALA A 20 -12.46 15.04 3.63
C ALA A 20 -12.85 13.95 2.65
N ASN A 21 -11.91 13.12 2.20
CA ASN A 21 -12.15 12.19 1.09
C ASN A 21 -12.36 10.76 1.49
N SER A 22 -12.44 10.47 2.76
CA SER A 22 -12.71 9.10 3.23
C SER A 22 -11.75 8.06 2.66
N TRP A 23 -10.49 8.40 2.52
CA TRP A 23 -9.49 7.48 2.02
C TRP A 23 -9.27 6.35 3.01
N VAL A 24 -9.05 5.14 2.46
CA VAL A 24 -8.73 3.96 3.26
C VAL A 24 -7.36 3.47 2.83
N PHE A 25 -6.51 3.20 3.81
CA PHE A 25 -5.15 2.76 3.57
C PHE A 25 -4.85 1.48 4.33
N VAL A 26 -3.81 0.81 3.87
CA VAL A 26 -3.14 -0.24 4.63
C VAL A 26 -1.71 0.24 4.83
N SER A 27 -1.23 0.17 6.06
CA SER A 27 0.17 0.48 6.37
C SER A 27 1.00 -0.79 6.21
N LEU A 28 2.10 -0.70 5.47
CA LEU A 28 2.98 -1.85 5.34
C LEU A 28 3.71 -2.09 6.65
N PRO A 29 3.95 -3.35 7.03
CA PRO A 29 4.77 -3.63 8.21
C PRO A 29 6.14 -2.98 8.11
N SER A 30 6.67 -2.54 9.25
CA SER A 30 7.90 -1.75 9.25
C SER A 30 9.08 -2.45 8.61
N GLY A 31 9.21 -3.76 8.82
CA GLY A 31 10.31 -4.51 8.22
C GLY A 31 10.24 -4.51 6.70
N ILE A 32 9.05 -4.70 6.16
CA ILE A 32 8.84 -4.68 4.72
C ILE A 32 9.07 -3.28 4.19
N ALA A 33 8.57 -2.27 4.88
CA ALA A 33 8.74 -0.88 4.46
C ALA A 33 10.22 -0.50 4.42
N ASN A 34 10.99 -0.90 5.42
CA ASN A 34 12.43 -0.63 5.46
C ASN A 34 13.16 -1.27 4.29
N GLU A 35 12.80 -2.50 3.98
CA GLU A 35 13.42 -3.22 2.87
C GLU A 35 13.11 -2.56 1.54
N ILE A 36 11.84 -2.19 1.34
CA ILE A 36 11.45 -1.48 0.12
C ILE A 36 12.20 -0.16 0.01
N ARG A 37 12.31 0.58 1.11
CA ARG A 37 13.01 1.85 1.09
C ARG A 37 14.47 1.69 0.72
N ASN A 38 15.12 0.66 1.24
CA ASN A 38 16.52 0.41 0.93
C ASN A 38 16.74 0.07 -0.54
N TYR A 39 15.84 -0.71 -1.13
CA TYR A 39 16.02 -1.15 -2.51
C TYR A 39 15.51 -0.16 -3.54
N PHE A 40 14.47 0.60 -3.20
CA PHE A 40 13.75 1.37 -4.21
C PHE A 40 13.71 2.88 -3.94
N LYS A 41 14.44 3.37 -2.95
CA LYS A 41 14.40 4.79 -2.63
C LYS A 41 14.70 5.66 -3.84
N ASN A 42 15.66 5.25 -4.65
CA ASN A 42 16.05 6.05 -5.81
C ASN A 42 15.00 6.06 -6.92
N GLU A 43 14.00 5.19 -6.81
CA GLU A 43 12.93 5.13 -7.78
C GLU A 43 11.68 5.84 -7.29
N GLU A 44 11.70 6.38 -6.08
CA GLU A 44 10.56 7.14 -5.57
C GLU A 44 10.35 8.39 -6.40
N GLU A 45 9.11 8.57 -6.83
CA GLU A 45 8.70 9.82 -7.44
C GLU A 45 8.37 10.82 -6.35
N GLY A 46 8.11 12.06 -6.70
CA GLY A 46 7.88 13.11 -5.72
C GLY A 46 6.98 12.64 -4.57
N TRP A 47 7.27 13.05 -3.35
CA TRP A 47 6.52 12.71 -2.14
C TRP A 47 6.68 11.25 -1.70
N GLY A 48 7.73 10.58 -2.16
CA GLY A 48 7.98 9.20 -1.76
C GLY A 48 7.06 8.19 -2.41
N ARG A 49 6.58 8.48 -3.61
CA ARG A 49 5.64 7.62 -4.32
C ARG A 49 6.38 6.55 -5.12
N LEU A 50 5.97 5.30 -4.96
CA LEU A 50 6.49 4.18 -5.75
C LEU A 50 5.34 3.48 -6.45
N LYS A 51 5.49 3.25 -7.73
CA LYS A 51 4.52 2.44 -8.48
C LYS A 51 4.57 1.01 -7.98
N ALA A 52 3.41 0.39 -7.89
CA ALA A 52 3.32 -0.97 -7.37
C ALA A 52 2.11 -1.67 -7.97
N THR A 53 2.14 -2.99 -7.91
CA THR A 53 0.98 -3.82 -8.21
C THR A 53 0.56 -4.46 -6.91
N ALA A 54 -0.72 -4.36 -6.58
CA ALA A 54 -1.25 -4.91 -5.35
C ALA A 54 -2.21 -6.03 -5.64
N GLN A 55 -2.32 -6.97 -4.72
CA GLN A 55 -3.27 -8.07 -4.81
C GLN A 55 -3.89 -8.35 -3.46
N ILE A 56 -5.22 -8.43 -3.45
CA ILE A 56 -5.99 -8.87 -2.29
C ILE A 56 -7.00 -9.86 -2.83
N GLY A 57 -6.98 -11.10 -2.29
CA GLY A 57 -7.84 -12.13 -2.81
C GLY A 57 -7.60 -12.33 -4.30
N ASP A 58 -8.64 -12.26 -5.10
CA ASP A 58 -8.54 -12.41 -6.54
C ASP A 58 -8.36 -11.09 -7.27
N SER A 59 -8.34 -9.98 -6.56
CA SER A 59 -8.22 -8.66 -7.18
C SER A 59 -6.76 -8.25 -7.29
N ILE A 60 -6.33 -7.94 -8.51
CA ILE A 60 -4.97 -7.47 -8.78
C ILE A 60 -5.12 -6.13 -9.50
N TRP A 61 -4.40 -5.11 -9.02
CA TRP A 61 -4.50 -3.81 -9.66
C TRP A 61 -3.20 -3.04 -9.56
N LYS A 62 -2.99 -2.14 -10.53
CA LYS A 62 -1.84 -1.26 -10.53
C LYS A 62 -2.16 -0.05 -9.67
N THR A 63 -1.20 0.34 -8.85
CA THR A 63 -1.39 1.42 -7.91
C THR A 63 -0.04 2.05 -7.59
N ALA A 64 0.05 2.72 -6.47
CA ALA A 64 1.29 3.25 -5.94
C ALA A 64 1.21 3.20 -4.42
N ILE A 65 2.36 3.05 -3.80
CA ILE A 65 2.48 3.20 -2.35
C ILE A 65 3.24 4.48 -2.08
N TRP A 66 2.94 5.11 -0.97
CA TRP A 66 3.53 6.40 -0.60
C TRP A 66 4.15 6.31 0.78
N PHE A 67 5.36 6.85 0.91
CA PHE A 67 6.01 6.83 2.20
C PHE A 67 5.48 7.96 3.08
N ASP A 68 5.00 7.61 4.25
CA ASP A 68 4.52 8.57 5.23
C ASP A 68 5.56 8.72 6.32
N THR A 69 6.12 9.91 6.45
CA THR A 69 7.21 10.14 7.38
C THR A 69 6.76 10.11 8.84
N LYS A 70 5.51 10.47 9.10
CA LYS A 70 4.98 10.43 10.46
C LYS A 70 4.81 9.01 10.95
N LEU A 71 4.29 8.13 10.09
CA LEU A 71 4.09 6.73 10.42
C LEU A 71 5.33 5.90 10.14
N ASN A 72 6.28 6.48 9.43
CA ASN A 72 7.54 5.84 9.07
C ASN A 72 7.34 4.53 8.32
N THR A 73 6.39 4.52 7.38
CA THR A 73 6.13 3.36 6.56
C THR A 73 5.43 3.78 5.27
N TYR A 74 5.30 2.82 4.36
CA TYR A 74 4.55 3.05 3.14
C TYR A 74 3.07 2.80 3.36
N LEU A 75 2.24 3.59 2.70
CA LEU A 75 0.79 3.44 2.73
C LEU A 75 0.31 2.96 1.37
N LEU A 76 -0.55 1.95 1.40
CA LEU A 76 -1.20 1.42 0.20
C LEU A 76 -2.66 1.86 0.21
N PRO A 77 -3.09 2.69 -0.76
CA PRO A 77 -4.50 3.08 -0.81
C PRO A 77 -5.36 1.94 -1.33
N LEU A 78 -6.54 1.79 -0.76
CA LEU A 78 -7.49 0.78 -1.18
C LEU A 78 -8.68 1.46 -1.84
N LYS A 79 -8.86 1.24 -3.14
CA LYS A 79 -9.97 1.81 -3.89
C LYS A 79 -11.30 1.26 -3.40
N ALA A 80 -12.33 2.09 -3.49
CA ALA A 80 -13.66 1.67 -3.07
C ALA A 80 -14.13 0.40 -3.80
N ALA A 81 -13.84 0.30 -5.09
CA ALA A 81 -14.24 -0.88 -5.87
C ALA A 81 -13.58 -2.15 -5.34
N ILE A 82 -12.30 -2.06 -4.97
CA ILE A 82 -11.59 -3.21 -4.42
C ILE A 82 -12.15 -3.58 -3.05
N ARG A 83 -12.39 -2.58 -2.21
CA ARG A 83 -12.92 -2.82 -0.87
C ARG A 83 -14.27 -3.51 -0.94
N LYS A 84 -15.11 -3.10 -1.88
CA LYS A 84 -16.43 -3.68 -2.06
C LYS A 84 -16.34 -5.11 -2.57
N LYS A 85 -15.51 -5.34 -3.57
CA LYS A 85 -15.38 -6.65 -4.17
C LYS A 85 -14.82 -7.68 -3.20
N GLU A 86 -13.82 -7.29 -2.41
CA GLU A 86 -13.15 -8.21 -1.51
C GLU A 86 -13.71 -8.15 -0.09
N LEU A 87 -14.80 -7.42 0.12
CA LEU A 87 -15.46 -7.32 1.42
C LEU A 87 -14.51 -6.88 2.53
N ILE A 88 -13.70 -5.88 2.21
CA ILE A 88 -12.70 -5.37 3.13
C ILE A 88 -13.38 -4.46 4.16
N GLU A 89 -13.10 -4.70 5.44
CA GLU A 89 -13.64 -3.91 6.53
C GLU A 89 -12.53 -3.18 7.25
N ILE A 90 -12.84 -1.97 7.72
CA ILE A 90 -11.90 -1.18 8.50
C ILE A 90 -11.56 -1.94 9.78
N ASP A 91 -10.26 -1.92 10.15
CA ASP A 91 -9.74 -2.54 11.37
C ASP A 91 -9.86 -4.06 11.42
N LYS A 92 -10.04 -4.71 10.29
CA LYS A 92 -10.04 -6.18 10.22
C LYS A 92 -9.03 -6.64 9.18
N ILE A 93 -8.33 -7.70 9.52
CA ILE A 93 -7.33 -8.28 8.62
C ILE A 93 -8.00 -9.00 7.46
#